data_becad50595bb41972fff6e2be2c36915
#
_entry.id   becad50595bb41972fff6e2be2c36915
#
_cell.length_a   1.000
_cell.length_b   1.000
_cell.length_c   1.000
_cell.angle_alpha   90.00
_cell.angle_beta   90.00
_cell.angle_gamma   90.00
#
_symmetry.space_group_name_H-M   'P 1'
#
loop_
_entity.id
_entity.type
_entity.pdbx_description
1 polymer ?
#
loop_
_entity_poly.entity_id
_entity_poly.type
_entity_poly.pdbx_seq_one_letter_code
_entity_poly.pdbx_strand_id
1 'polypeptide(L)'
;MLSQAEKGGVQNTIQNCVTVLQNDPILADSIRLNLLSERIDIVKPMGWQRSGPTLTDTDMMYILRRMEKYGLYSEKRVSAAIRIVANENHYHPIRDYLNDLKWDGTERISHALHRFLGAAEDELTAEALKIFLLGAIKRVFHPGCKFEMMLCLVGGQGAGKSSFFRLLAIKDEWFSDDLRRMDDDNVFRKLQGHWIMEMSEMIATANAKSIEEIKSFLSKQKETYKIPYETHPADRLRQCVFAGTTNRQDFLPRDRTGNRRFIPIPVDAAQAEVHILDNEAESRAYIDQLWAEAMTIYNSGDYKLTFSPAMQEALQICQKDFMQEDTQAGMIYAFLEDYTGDRVCSKQLYAEALGNLNLPAEWETRAICEIMTAGIANGEIRGWTAHKAAKRYPKYGVQKGWERVTAAKVDADGFVELTDEEAQQMGFPF
;
A
#
# COMPACT_ATOMS: atom_id res chain seq x y z
N MET A 1 40.82 -25.86 13.76
CA MET A 1 41.50 -26.12 15.04
C MET A 1 41.29 -24.94 15.96
N LEU A 2 40.96 -25.15 17.24
CA LEU A 2 40.75 -24.04 18.18
C LEU A 2 42.12 -23.48 18.64
N SER A 3 42.24 -22.15 18.72
CA SER A 3 43.44 -21.49 19.25
C SER A 3 43.54 -21.73 20.75
N GLN A 4 44.79 -22.01 21.22
CA GLN A 4 45.07 -22.30 22.62
C GLN A 4 45.71 -21.10 23.33
N ALA A 5 45.48 -20.98 24.64
CA ALA A 5 46.15 -19.99 25.49
C ALA A 5 47.56 -20.44 25.81
N GLU A 6 48.48 -19.49 26.10
CA GLU A 6 49.88 -19.75 26.48
C GLU A 6 50.04 -20.69 27.70
N LYS A 7 49.05 -20.73 28.58
CA LYS A 7 49.02 -21.59 29.78
C LYS A 7 48.28 -22.92 29.59
N GLY A 8 47.97 -23.29 28.35
CA GLY A 8 47.10 -24.43 27.99
C GLY A 8 45.61 -24.14 28.15
N GLY A 9 44.79 -24.91 27.41
CA GLY A 9 43.32 -24.69 27.33
C GLY A 9 42.93 -23.83 26.16
N VAL A 10 41.63 -23.86 25.80
CA VAL A 10 41.08 -23.13 24.66
C VAL A 10 40.97 -21.63 24.99
N GLN A 11 41.47 -20.78 24.10
CA GLN A 11 41.28 -19.35 24.23
C GLN A 11 39.79 -18.98 24.06
N ASN A 12 39.27 -18.22 25.01
CA ASN A 12 37.89 -17.73 24.91
C ASN A 12 37.81 -16.50 24.00
N THR A 13 37.86 -16.73 22.68
CA THR A 13 37.82 -15.71 21.64
C THR A 13 36.53 -15.83 20.81
N ILE A 14 36.10 -14.73 20.15
CA ILE A 14 34.98 -14.77 19.21
C ILE A 14 35.25 -15.79 18.09
N GLN A 15 36.49 -15.83 17.57
CA GLN A 15 36.85 -16.75 16.49
C GLN A 15 36.68 -18.21 16.91
N ASN A 16 37.11 -18.60 18.11
CA ASN A 16 36.89 -19.95 18.61
C ASN A 16 35.39 -20.25 18.80
N CYS A 17 34.60 -19.28 19.26
CA CYS A 17 33.16 -19.44 19.32
C CYS A 17 32.56 -19.67 17.91
N VAL A 18 32.95 -18.90 16.89
CA VAL A 18 32.53 -19.09 15.50
C VAL A 18 32.91 -20.48 15.01
N THR A 19 34.16 -20.88 15.24
CA THR A 19 34.65 -22.23 14.83
C THR A 19 33.79 -23.35 15.44
N VAL A 20 33.44 -23.25 16.72
CA VAL A 20 32.58 -24.26 17.37
C VAL A 20 31.18 -24.21 16.79
N LEU A 21 30.55 -23.01 16.63
CA LEU A 21 29.22 -22.88 16.05
C LEU A 21 29.13 -23.50 14.64
N GLN A 22 30.18 -23.37 13.85
CA GLN A 22 30.21 -23.89 12.47
C GLN A 22 30.54 -25.41 12.37
N ASN A 23 31.13 -26.02 13.41
CA ASN A 23 31.62 -27.39 13.33
C ASN A 23 31.02 -28.34 14.39
N ASP A 24 30.32 -27.83 15.39
CA ASP A 24 29.66 -28.68 16.39
C ASP A 24 28.51 -29.46 15.75
N PRO A 25 28.38 -30.79 15.97
CA PRO A 25 27.38 -31.63 15.30
C PRO A 25 25.93 -31.19 15.45
N ILE A 26 25.59 -30.44 16.50
CA ILE A 26 24.23 -29.93 16.75
C ILE A 26 24.08 -28.47 16.22
N LEU A 27 25.13 -27.66 16.39
CA LEU A 27 25.06 -26.21 16.09
C LEU A 27 25.39 -25.89 14.62
N ALA A 28 26.16 -26.77 13.95
CA ALA A 28 26.56 -26.52 12.56
C ALA A 28 25.34 -26.34 11.63
N ASP A 29 25.37 -25.32 10.80
CA ASP A 29 24.30 -24.92 9.84
C ASP A 29 22.91 -24.69 10.48
N SER A 30 22.81 -24.61 11.81
CA SER A 30 21.51 -24.42 12.48
C SER A 30 21.13 -22.97 12.62
N ILE A 31 22.09 -22.06 12.68
CA ILE A 31 21.91 -20.64 12.98
C ILE A 31 21.94 -19.84 11.69
N ARG A 32 20.83 -19.15 11.38
CA ARG A 32 20.68 -18.37 10.15
C ARG A 32 19.99 -17.03 10.43
N LEU A 33 20.35 -15.99 9.69
CA LEU A 33 19.64 -14.71 9.71
C LEU A 33 18.48 -14.75 8.72
N ASN A 34 17.29 -14.57 9.21
CA ASN A 34 16.09 -14.39 8.40
C ASN A 34 16.01 -12.94 7.92
N LEU A 35 16.19 -12.71 6.61
CA LEU A 35 16.20 -11.37 6.01
C LEU A 35 14.82 -10.71 5.96
N LEU A 36 13.73 -11.45 6.09
CA LEU A 36 12.37 -10.89 6.14
C LEU A 36 12.07 -10.29 7.52
N SER A 37 12.34 -11.07 8.57
CA SER A 37 12.08 -10.66 9.96
C SER A 37 13.27 -9.95 10.60
N GLU A 38 14.46 -10.02 9.97
CA GLU A 38 15.75 -9.55 10.51
C GLU A 38 16.08 -10.13 11.89
N ARG A 39 15.58 -11.35 12.15
CA ARG A 39 15.82 -12.10 13.38
C ARG A 39 16.71 -13.30 13.08
N ILE A 40 17.40 -13.74 14.10
CA ILE A 40 18.20 -14.97 14.01
C ILE A 40 17.25 -16.14 14.24
N ASP A 41 17.25 -17.08 13.31
CA ASP A 41 16.47 -18.30 13.39
C ASP A 41 17.39 -19.52 13.61
N ILE A 42 16.85 -20.53 14.27
CA ILE A 42 17.43 -21.86 14.35
C ILE A 42 16.60 -22.78 13.44
N VAL A 43 17.19 -23.16 12.33
CA VAL A 43 16.50 -23.85 11.21
C VAL A 43 16.60 -25.38 11.25
N LYS A 44 17.29 -25.93 12.24
CA LYS A 44 17.41 -27.39 12.43
C LYS A 44 16.79 -27.84 13.76
N PRO A 45 16.35 -29.08 13.86
CA PRO A 45 15.99 -29.67 15.15
C PRO A 45 17.19 -29.65 16.11
N MET A 46 16.95 -29.20 17.33
CA MET A 46 17.95 -29.13 18.37
C MET A 46 17.72 -30.24 19.40
N GLY A 47 18.72 -30.51 20.23
CA GLY A 47 18.58 -31.50 21.31
C GLY A 47 17.69 -31.03 22.50
N TRP A 48 16.83 -30.00 22.28
CA TRP A 48 15.86 -29.45 23.24
C TRP A 48 14.59 -28.99 22.53
N GLN A 49 13.50 -28.89 23.28
CA GLN A 49 12.20 -28.46 22.78
C GLN A 49 12.20 -26.94 22.53
N ARG A 50 11.60 -26.53 21.42
CA ARG A 50 11.48 -25.16 20.96
C ARG A 50 10.04 -24.84 20.55
N SER A 51 9.61 -23.59 20.76
CA SER A 51 8.26 -23.11 20.43
C SER A 51 8.15 -22.50 19.02
N GLY A 52 9.26 -22.21 18.36
CA GLY A 52 9.26 -21.59 17.03
C GLY A 52 10.66 -21.48 16.44
N PRO A 53 10.81 -20.92 15.25
CA PRO A 53 12.11 -20.82 14.55
C PRO A 53 13.05 -19.77 15.16
N THR A 54 12.52 -18.67 15.68
CA THR A 54 13.35 -17.56 16.18
C THR A 54 14.14 -17.94 17.43
N LEU A 55 15.41 -17.55 17.47
CA LEU A 55 16.30 -17.72 18.60
C LEU A 55 15.72 -17.03 19.84
N THR A 56 15.57 -17.76 20.95
CA THR A 56 15.08 -17.28 22.24
C THR A 56 16.20 -17.23 23.28
N ASP A 57 15.91 -16.55 24.40
CA ASP A 57 16.84 -16.55 25.56
C ASP A 57 17.09 -17.99 26.09
N THR A 58 16.06 -18.85 26.05
CA THR A 58 16.21 -20.26 26.43
C THR A 58 17.15 -21.00 25.48
N ASP A 59 17.03 -20.77 24.17
CA ASP A 59 17.96 -21.35 23.19
C ASP A 59 19.39 -20.88 23.47
N MET A 60 19.56 -19.60 23.83
CA MET A 60 20.85 -19.03 24.17
C MET A 60 21.51 -19.76 25.36
N MET A 61 20.73 -20.08 26.41
CA MET A 61 21.21 -20.86 27.55
C MET A 61 21.66 -22.27 27.18
N TYR A 62 20.89 -22.96 26.32
CA TYR A 62 21.30 -24.29 25.81
C TYR A 62 22.56 -24.24 24.93
N ILE A 63 22.69 -23.22 24.10
CA ILE A 63 23.90 -22.99 23.29
C ILE A 63 25.10 -22.72 24.24
N LEU A 64 24.98 -21.84 25.22
CA LEU A 64 26.04 -21.56 26.19
C LEU A 64 26.49 -22.82 26.91
N ARG A 65 25.55 -23.62 27.47
CA ARG A 65 25.87 -24.90 28.11
C ARG A 65 26.62 -25.85 27.19
N ARG A 66 26.36 -25.80 25.86
CA ARG A 66 27.08 -26.60 24.91
C ARG A 66 28.48 -26.05 24.62
N MET A 67 28.63 -24.73 24.54
CA MET A 67 29.91 -24.04 24.34
C MET A 67 30.88 -24.26 25.49
N GLU A 68 30.37 -24.41 26.73
CA GLU A 68 31.18 -24.76 27.91
C GLU A 68 31.96 -26.06 27.77
N LYS A 69 31.45 -27.06 27.01
CA LYS A 69 32.16 -28.31 26.71
C LYS A 69 33.46 -28.08 25.95
N TYR A 70 33.57 -26.93 25.29
CA TYR A 70 34.75 -26.51 24.53
C TYR A 70 35.60 -25.48 25.28
N GLY A 71 35.30 -25.21 26.55
CA GLY A 71 36.01 -24.20 27.35
C GLY A 71 35.65 -22.75 27.02
N LEU A 72 34.48 -22.52 26.40
CA LEU A 72 34.00 -21.19 25.96
C LEU A 72 32.84 -20.76 26.85
N TYR A 73 33.09 -19.82 27.79
CA TYR A 73 32.15 -19.46 28.86
C TYR A 73 31.57 -18.04 28.73
N SER A 74 32.04 -17.23 27.77
CA SER A 74 31.65 -15.82 27.68
C SER A 74 30.38 -15.67 26.82
N GLU A 75 29.24 -15.42 27.46
CA GLU A 75 27.97 -15.13 26.80
C GLU A 75 28.11 -14.02 25.76
N LYS A 76 28.80 -12.93 26.10
CA LYS A 76 29.03 -11.79 25.19
C LYS A 76 29.75 -12.22 23.91
N ARG A 77 30.76 -13.09 24.00
CA ARG A 77 31.51 -13.57 22.84
C ARG A 77 30.73 -14.60 22.03
N VAL A 78 29.97 -15.45 22.71
CA VAL A 78 29.07 -16.41 22.05
C VAL A 78 27.96 -15.67 21.31
N SER A 79 27.35 -14.66 21.92
CA SER A 79 26.33 -13.82 21.24
C SER A 79 26.91 -13.09 20.01
N ALA A 80 28.12 -12.55 20.11
CA ALA A 80 28.81 -11.94 18.96
C ALA A 80 29.09 -12.94 17.86
N ALA A 81 29.55 -14.15 18.21
CA ALA A 81 29.80 -15.23 17.25
C ALA A 81 28.51 -15.73 16.57
N ILE A 82 27.41 -15.86 17.31
CA ILE A 82 26.07 -16.20 16.77
C ILE A 82 25.64 -15.17 15.72
N ARG A 83 25.82 -13.87 15.97
CA ARG A 83 25.47 -12.82 15.00
C ARG A 83 26.33 -12.91 13.73
N ILE A 84 27.63 -13.21 13.86
CA ILE A 84 28.52 -13.40 12.71
C ILE A 84 28.07 -14.59 11.90
N VAL A 85 27.91 -15.76 12.51
CA VAL A 85 27.51 -17.01 11.84
C VAL A 85 26.13 -16.86 11.19
N ALA A 86 25.18 -16.22 11.88
CA ALA A 86 23.85 -15.96 11.33
C ALA A 86 23.90 -15.08 10.08
N ASN A 87 24.73 -14.02 10.10
CA ASN A 87 24.87 -13.12 8.96
C ASN A 87 25.57 -13.78 7.77
N GLU A 88 26.56 -14.65 8.00
CA GLU A 88 27.21 -15.46 6.97
C GLU A 88 26.23 -16.45 6.33
N ASN A 89 25.27 -16.96 7.10
CA ASN A 89 24.27 -17.96 6.70
C ASN A 89 22.86 -17.35 6.60
N HIS A 90 22.73 -16.19 5.99
CA HIS A 90 21.41 -15.57 5.83
C HIS A 90 20.52 -16.31 4.81
N TYR A 91 19.23 -16.14 4.93
CA TYR A 91 18.22 -16.66 3.99
C TYR A 91 16.99 -15.73 3.95
N HIS A 92 16.18 -15.89 2.91
CA HIS A 92 14.96 -15.12 2.77
C HIS A 92 13.78 -16.06 2.49
N PRO A 93 12.92 -16.34 3.47
CA PRO A 93 11.94 -17.42 3.36
C PRO A 93 10.97 -17.27 2.19
N ILE A 94 10.57 -16.04 1.84
CA ILE A 94 9.66 -15.81 0.73
C ILE A 94 10.39 -15.95 -0.62
N ARG A 95 11.65 -15.49 -0.74
CA ARG A 95 12.43 -15.69 -1.98
C ARG A 95 12.66 -17.17 -2.25
N ASP A 96 13.00 -17.91 -1.19
CA ASP A 96 13.21 -19.36 -1.29
C ASP A 96 11.92 -20.04 -1.77
N TYR A 97 10.77 -19.72 -1.13
CA TYR A 97 9.46 -20.22 -1.55
C TYR A 97 9.16 -19.88 -3.02
N LEU A 98 9.28 -18.61 -3.42
CA LEU A 98 8.94 -18.16 -4.77
C LEU A 98 9.86 -18.79 -5.85
N ASN A 99 11.14 -19.00 -5.54
CA ASN A 99 12.10 -19.61 -6.47
C ASN A 99 11.86 -21.12 -6.66
N ASP A 100 11.26 -21.79 -5.67
CA ASP A 100 10.96 -23.23 -5.74
C ASP A 100 9.68 -23.52 -6.54
N LEU A 101 8.85 -22.50 -6.82
CA LEU A 101 7.59 -22.66 -7.54
C LEU A 101 7.83 -23.03 -9.02
N LYS A 102 6.94 -23.86 -9.55
CA LYS A 102 6.90 -24.25 -10.97
C LYS A 102 5.49 -24.06 -11.50
N TRP A 103 5.35 -23.16 -12.47
CA TRP A 103 4.07 -22.91 -13.11
C TRP A 103 3.66 -24.07 -14.03
N ASP A 104 2.41 -24.49 -13.92
CA ASP A 104 1.85 -25.58 -14.73
C ASP A 104 1.37 -25.12 -16.12
N GLY A 105 1.50 -23.81 -16.43
CA GLY A 105 1.11 -23.24 -17.72
C GLY A 105 -0.35 -22.78 -17.78
N THR A 106 -1.13 -22.95 -16.70
CA THR A 106 -2.52 -22.49 -16.63
C THR A 106 -2.62 -21.09 -16.07
N GLU A 107 -3.20 -20.16 -16.80
CA GLU A 107 -3.46 -18.80 -16.37
C GLU A 107 -4.54 -18.76 -15.27
N ARG A 108 -4.23 -18.12 -14.14
CA ARG A 108 -5.12 -18.01 -12.98
C ARG A 108 -5.30 -16.58 -12.50
N ILE A 109 -4.39 -15.68 -12.85
CA ILE A 109 -4.42 -14.28 -12.37
C ILE A 109 -5.70 -13.60 -12.84
N SER A 110 -6.13 -13.84 -14.07
CA SER A 110 -7.33 -13.26 -14.65
C SER A 110 -8.63 -13.74 -13.99
N HIS A 111 -8.61 -14.90 -13.34
CA HIS A 111 -9.80 -15.58 -12.84
C HIS A 111 -9.88 -15.68 -11.32
N ALA A 112 -8.76 -15.52 -10.61
CA ALA A 112 -8.67 -15.82 -9.17
C ALA A 112 -9.65 -15.01 -8.30
N LEU A 113 -9.82 -13.70 -8.58
CA LEU A 113 -10.73 -12.86 -7.80
C LEU A 113 -12.20 -13.20 -8.07
N HIS A 114 -12.55 -13.61 -9.30
CA HIS A 114 -13.89 -14.13 -9.60
C HIS A 114 -14.13 -15.44 -8.85
N ARG A 115 -13.23 -16.40 -9.04
CA ARG A 115 -13.35 -17.74 -8.45
C ARG A 115 -13.64 -17.72 -6.94
N PHE A 116 -12.86 -16.95 -6.18
CA PHE A 116 -12.93 -16.96 -4.74
C PHE A 116 -13.82 -15.89 -4.11
N LEU A 117 -14.08 -14.81 -4.83
CA LEU A 117 -14.72 -13.61 -4.28
C LEU A 117 -15.88 -13.08 -5.14
N GLY A 118 -16.12 -13.67 -6.31
CA GLY A 118 -17.17 -13.23 -7.23
C GLY A 118 -16.95 -11.82 -7.79
N ALA A 119 -15.69 -11.40 -7.96
CA ALA A 119 -15.35 -10.16 -8.63
C ALA A 119 -15.66 -10.26 -10.13
N ALA A 120 -15.83 -9.12 -10.80
CA ALA A 120 -16.02 -9.11 -12.26
C ALA A 120 -14.80 -9.71 -12.99
N GLU A 121 -15.06 -10.50 -14.02
CA GLU A 121 -14.03 -11.02 -14.93
C GLU A 121 -13.75 -10.00 -16.03
N ASP A 122 -13.10 -8.92 -15.67
CA ASP A 122 -12.71 -7.86 -16.59
C ASP A 122 -11.19 -7.60 -16.56
N GLU A 123 -10.74 -6.82 -17.53
CA GLU A 123 -9.32 -6.51 -17.69
C GLU A 123 -8.77 -5.69 -16.51
N LEU A 124 -9.58 -4.81 -15.90
CA LEU A 124 -9.17 -4.01 -14.75
C LEU A 124 -8.93 -4.90 -13.52
N THR A 125 -9.84 -5.83 -13.25
CA THR A 125 -9.74 -6.77 -12.12
C THR A 125 -8.51 -7.67 -12.27
N ALA A 126 -8.28 -8.21 -13.48
CA ALA A 126 -7.12 -9.04 -13.79
C ALA A 126 -5.80 -8.27 -13.64
N GLU A 127 -5.71 -7.08 -14.22
CA GLU A 127 -4.50 -6.25 -14.15
C GLU A 127 -4.24 -5.75 -12.73
N ALA A 128 -5.29 -5.45 -11.95
CA ALA A 128 -5.18 -5.06 -10.55
C ALA A 128 -4.51 -6.16 -9.70
N LEU A 129 -4.98 -7.40 -9.81
CA LEU A 129 -4.37 -8.52 -9.10
C LEU A 129 -2.94 -8.77 -9.60
N LYS A 130 -2.70 -8.75 -10.91
CA LYS A 130 -1.37 -8.93 -11.50
C LYS A 130 -0.36 -7.91 -10.96
N ILE A 131 -0.71 -6.61 -10.97
CA ILE A 131 0.14 -5.55 -10.43
C ILE A 131 0.41 -5.75 -8.95
N PHE A 132 -0.59 -6.15 -8.17
CA PHE A 132 -0.44 -6.41 -6.74
C PHE A 132 0.56 -7.55 -6.49
N LEU A 133 0.42 -8.68 -7.18
CA LEU A 133 1.31 -9.85 -7.06
C LEU A 133 2.75 -9.49 -7.48
N LEU A 134 2.92 -8.83 -8.64
CA LEU A 134 4.24 -8.40 -9.11
C LEU A 134 4.88 -7.37 -8.18
N GLY A 135 4.09 -6.47 -7.59
CA GLY A 135 4.54 -5.53 -6.58
C GLY A 135 5.03 -6.24 -5.31
N ALA A 136 4.31 -7.27 -4.86
CA ALA A 136 4.68 -8.09 -3.71
C ALA A 136 5.99 -8.87 -3.97
N ILE A 137 6.15 -9.46 -5.15
CA ILE A 137 7.39 -10.12 -5.57
C ILE A 137 8.54 -9.10 -5.59
N LYS A 138 8.34 -7.95 -6.26
CA LYS A 138 9.38 -6.93 -6.40
C LYS A 138 9.84 -6.38 -5.05
N ARG A 139 8.94 -6.17 -4.09
CA ARG A 139 9.27 -5.74 -2.72
C ARG A 139 10.17 -6.72 -1.99
N VAL A 140 10.02 -8.00 -2.25
CA VAL A 140 10.84 -9.07 -1.66
C VAL A 140 12.21 -9.18 -2.32
N PHE A 141 12.28 -9.13 -3.66
CA PHE A 141 13.55 -9.24 -4.39
C PHE A 141 14.35 -7.93 -4.41
N HIS A 142 13.67 -6.78 -4.38
CA HIS A 142 14.24 -5.44 -4.34
C HIS A 142 13.65 -4.62 -3.17
N PRO A 143 14.04 -4.92 -1.93
CA PRO A 143 13.53 -4.21 -0.76
C PRO A 143 13.66 -2.69 -0.91
N GLY A 144 12.64 -1.96 -0.51
CA GLY A 144 12.60 -0.50 -0.63
C GLY A 144 12.24 0.01 -2.02
N CYS A 145 11.94 -0.84 -3.01
CA CYS A 145 11.46 -0.36 -4.30
C CYS A 145 10.13 0.41 -4.13
N LYS A 146 9.90 1.37 -5.02
CA LYS A 146 8.66 2.16 -4.99
C LYS A 146 7.49 1.29 -5.44
N PHE A 147 6.56 1.06 -4.54
CA PHE A 147 5.27 0.43 -4.80
C PHE A 147 4.27 0.99 -3.78
N GLU A 148 3.32 1.78 -4.23
CA GLU A 148 2.41 2.54 -3.38
C GLU A 148 0.93 2.17 -3.59
N MET A 149 0.66 1.13 -4.40
CA MET A 149 -0.69 0.67 -4.68
C MET A 149 -1.18 -0.28 -3.59
N MET A 150 -2.47 -0.20 -3.30
CA MET A 150 -3.18 -1.05 -2.37
C MET A 150 -4.41 -1.63 -3.04
N LEU A 151 -4.48 -2.96 -3.15
CA LEU A 151 -5.66 -3.67 -3.62
C LEU A 151 -6.71 -3.66 -2.52
N CYS A 152 -7.89 -3.10 -2.80
CA CYS A 152 -8.99 -2.94 -1.85
C CYS A 152 -10.18 -3.80 -2.28
N LEU A 153 -10.48 -4.86 -1.54
CA LEU A 153 -11.66 -5.71 -1.78
C LEU A 153 -12.88 -5.11 -1.06
N VAL A 154 -13.90 -4.77 -1.83
CA VAL A 154 -15.09 -4.05 -1.32
C VAL A 154 -16.32 -4.94 -1.49
N GLY A 155 -17.02 -5.27 -0.41
CA GLY A 155 -18.22 -6.11 -0.48
C GLY A 155 -18.70 -6.60 0.87
N GLY A 156 -19.75 -7.40 0.88
CA GLY A 156 -20.42 -7.87 2.09
C GLY A 156 -19.50 -8.57 3.11
N GLN A 157 -19.96 -8.61 4.34
CA GLN A 157 -19.30 -9.38 5.39
C GLN A 157 -19.39 -10.89 5.08
N GLY A 158 -18.34 -11.65 5.41
CA GLY A 158 -18.31 -13.09 5.14
C GLY A 158 -17.91 -13.50 3.72
N ALA A 159 -17.65 -12.55 2.82
CA ALA A 159 -17.24 -12.82 1.43
C ALA A 159 -15.82 -13.43 1.28
N GLY A 160 -15.12 -13.74 2.35
CA GLY A 160 -13.79 -14.34 2.27
C GLY A 160 -12.63 -13.38 2.00
N LYS A 161 -12.85 -12.05 2.00
CA LYS A 161 -11.85 -11.02 1.64
C LYS A 161 -10.53 -11.14 2.42
N SER A 162 -10.60 -11.12 3.75
CA SER A 162 -9.41 -11.25 4.61
C SER A 162 -8.79 -12.64 4.52
N SER A 163 -9.62 -13.69 4.37
CA SER A 163 -9.15 -15.05 4.17
C SER A 163 -8.38 -15.20 2.86
N PHE A 164 -8.79 -14.50 1.80
CA PHE A 164 -8.07 -14.46 0.54
C PHE A 164 -6.66 -13.89 0.71
N PHE A 165 -6.52 -12.72 1.35
CA PHE A 165 -5.19 -12.14 1.58
C PHE A 165 -4.34 -12.97 2.55
N ARG A 166 -4.95 -13.58 3.56
CA ARG A 166 -4.25 -14.48 4.48
C ARG A 166 -3.69 -15.71 3.76
N LEU A 167 -4.49 -16.39 2.94
CA LEU A 167 -4.01 -17.52 2.14
C LEU A 167 -3.02 -17.08 1.06
N LEU A 168 -3.22 -15.91 0.45
CA LEU A 168 -2.29 -15.33 -0.51
C LEU A 168 -0.89 -15.08 0.10
N ALA A 169 -0.82 -14.78 1.39
CA ALA A 169 0.47 -14.66 2.10
C ALA A 169 1.17 -16.01 2.36
N ILE A 170 0.56 -17.14 2.00
CA ILE A 170 1.05 -18.52 2.10
C ILE A 170 1.13 -19.02 3.53
N LYS A 171 1.81 -18.30 4.41
CA LYS A 171 1.93 -18.63 5.83
C LYS A 171 1.27 -17.55 6.68
N ASP A 172 0.59 -17.97 7.74
CA ASP A 172 -0.05 -17.03 8.67
C ASP A 172 0.96 -16.04 9.28
N GLU A 173 2.20 -16.47 9.51
CA GLU A 173 3.28 -15.62 10.02
C GLU A 173 3.73 -14.52 9.03
N TRP A 174 3.39 -14.62 7.75
CA TRP A 174 3.70 -13.63 6.72
C TRP A 174 2.53 -12.68 6.45
N PHE A 175 1.39 -12.91 7.09
CA PHE A 175 0.19 -12.07 7.05
C PHE A 175 -0.01 -11.32 8.36
N SER A 176 -0.52 -10.11 8.28
CA SER A 176 -1.00 -9.38 9.46
C SER A 176 -2.17 -8.50 9.12
N ASP A 177 -3.19 -8.50 9.97
CA ASP A 177 -4.35 -7.62 10.00
C ASP A 177 -4.33 -6.64 11.19
N ASP A 178 -3.22 -6.59 11.95
CA ASP A 178 -3.10 -5.78 13.18
C ASP A 178 -2.65 -4.33 12.92
N LEU A 179 -2.78 -3.82 11.71
CA LEU A 179 -2.45 -2.43 11.41
C LEU A 179 -3.67 -1.52 11.57
N ARG A 180 -3.98 -1.15 12.83
CA ARG A 180 -5.17 -0.37 13.18
C ARG A 180 -4.95 1.14 13.26
N ARG A 181 -3.71 1.58 13.47
CA ARG A 181 -3.31 2.99 13.60
C ARG A 181 -1.94 3.23 13.00
N MET A 182 -1.76 4.41 12.41
CA MET A 182 -0.47 4.81 11.81
C MET A 182 0.38 5.68 12.72
N ASP A 183 -0.19 6.24 13.77
CA ASP A 183 0.45 7.07 14.78
C ASP A 183 1.06 6.27 15.95
N ASP A 184 1.01 4.93 15.87
CA ASP A 184 1.66 4.05 16.83
C ASP A 184 3.18 4.02 16.58
N ASP A 185 3.98 4.40 17.58
CA ASP A 185 5.45 4.33 17.54
C ASP A 185 5.98 2.92 17.22
N ASN A 186 5.14 1.90 17.38
CA ASN A 186 5.44 0.50 17.07
C ASN A 186 4.98 0.05 15.69
N VAL A 187 4.34 0.90 14.89
CA VAL A 187 3.82 0.53 13.56
C VAL A 187 4.89 -0.16 12.71
N PHE A 188 6.11 0.33 12.78
CA PHE A 188 7.22 -0.19 11.99
C PHE A 188 7.65 -1.60 12.41
N ARG A 189 7.51 -1.94 13.71
CA ARG A 189 7.76 -3.30 14.20
C ARG A 189 6.69 -4.28 13.73
N LYS A 190 5.47 -3.81 13.52
CA LYS A 190 4.36 -4.60 12.99
C LYS A 190 4.54 -4.95 11.50
N LEU A 191 5.35 -4.20 10.77
CA LEU A 191 5.67 -4.52 9.37
C LEU A 191 6.74 -5.60 9.24
N GLN A 192 7.58 -5.77 10.26
CA GLN A 192 8.72 -6.66 10.22
C GLN A 192 8.28 -8.13 10.24
N GLY A 193 8.73 -8.90 9.27
CA GLY A 193 8.39 -10.31 9.16
C GLY A 193 7.11 -10.60 8.39
N HIS A 194 6.39 -9.59 7.91
CA HIS A 194 5.16 -9.77 7.15
C HIS A 194 5.36 -9.42 5.67
N TRP A 195 4.64 -10.12 4.81
CA TRP A 195 4.64 -9.92 3.36
C TRP A 195 3.39 -9.17 2.89
N ILE A 196 2.22 -9.58 3.37
CA ILE A 196 0.93 -8.93 3.08
C ILE A 196 0.35 -8.36 4.39
N MET A 197 0.11 -7.05 4.38
CA MET A 197 -0.47 -6.31 5.50
C MET A 197 -1.88 -5.87 5.15
N GLU A 198 -2.88 -6.34 5.88
CA GLU A 198 -4.26 -5.93 5.70
C GLU A 198 -4.61 -4.70 6.55
N MET A 199 -5.28 -3.73 5.93
CA MET A 199 -5.72 -2.47 6.54
C MET A 199 -7.25 -2.37 6.50
N SER A 200 -7.96 -3.28 7.17
CA SER A 200 -9.42 -3.36 7.10
C SER A 200 -10.14 -2.23 7.84
N GLU A 201 -9.88 -2.07 9.12
CA GLU A 201 -10.58 -1.08 9.94
C GLU A 201 -10.17 0.37 9.63
N MET A 202 -8.95 0.58 9.21
CA MET A 202 -8.44 1.92 8.88
C MET A 202 -9.14 2.51 7.66
N ILE A 203 -9.39 1.71 6.63
CA ILE A 203 -10.11 2.14 5.44
C ILE A 203 -11.58 2.39 5.77
N ALA A 204 -12.19 1.51 6.58
CA ALA A 204 -13.60 1.61 6.93
C ALA A 204 -13.92 2.86 7.78
N THR A 205 -12.96 3.37 8.55
CA THR A 205 -13.14 4.53 9.46
C THR A 205 -12.40 5.79 8.99
N ALA A 206 -11.76 5.74 7.83
CA ALA A 206 -10.92 6.82 7.35
C ALA A 206 -11.73 8.08 7.03
N ASN A 207 -11.30 9.20 7.58
CA ASN A 207 -11.69 10.54 7.16
C ASN A 207 -10.63 11.14 6.22
N ALA A 208 -10.87 12.32 5.66
CA ALA A 208 -9.94 12.94 4.71
C ALA A 208 -8.50 13.05 5.24
N LYS A 209 -8.30 13.39 6.52
CA LYS A 209 -6.98 13.48 7.15
C LYS A 209 -6.32 12.11 7.26
N SER A 210 -7.07 11.10 7.70
CA SER A 210 -6.56 9.72 7.82
C SER A 210 -6.13 9.17 6.47
N ILE A 211 -6.85 9.48 5.41
CA ILE A 211 -6.51 9.05 4.05
C ILE A 211 -5.21 9.67 3.55
N GLU A 212 -4.94 10.95 3.83
CA GLU A 212 -3.65 11.56 3.51
C GLU A 212 -2.49 10.89 4.28
N GLU A 213 -2.72 10.54 5.53
CA GLU A 213 -1.76 9.77 6.33
C GLU A 213 -1.52 8.38 5.71
N ILE A 214 -2.59 7.68 5.27
CA ILE A 214 -2.48 6.39 4.56
C ILE A 214 -1.69 6.56 3.26
N LYS A 215 -2.00 7.56 2.43
CA LYS A 215 -1.27 7.84 1.19
C LYS A 215 0.21 8.09 1.44
N SER A 216 0.54 8.90 2.44
CA SER A 216 1.91 9.16 2.85
C SER A 216 2.60 7.88 3.31
N PHE A 217 1.92 7.07 4.12
CA PHE A 217 2.43 5.81 4.63
C PHE A 217 2.69 4.80 3.51
N LEU A 218 1.76 4.62 2.56
CA LEU A 218 1.93 3.73 1.40
C LEU A 218 3.15 4.10 0.55
N SER A 219 3.46 5.39 0.44
CA SER A 219 4.55 5.89 -0.41
C SER A 219 5.94 5.70 0.19
N LYS A 220 6.05 5.33 1.46
CA LYS A 220 7.35 5.10 2.10
C LYS A 220 8.06 3.89 1.52
N GLN A 221 9.36 4.00 1.36
CA GLN A 221 10.24 2.95 0.85
C GLN A 221 11.09 2.32 1.93
N LYS A 222 11.33 3.04 3.01
CA LYS A 222 12.13 2.62 4.16
C LYS A 222 11.56 3.19 5.45
N GLU A 223 11.90 2.53 6.53
CA GLU A 223 11.62 2.99 7.89
C GLU A 223 12.93 3.13 8.64
N THR A 224 13.09 4.21 9.38
CA THR A 224 14.29 4.43 10.20
C THR A 224 13.88 4.37 11.66
N TYR A 225 14.24 3.30 12.34
CA TYR A 225 13.98 3.15 13.75
C TYR A 225 15.07 2.35 14.46
N LYS A 226 15.16 2.54 15.78
CA LYS A 226 16.09 1.81 16.62
C LYS A 226 15.39 0.59 17.23
N ILE A 227 15.92 -0.60 16.96
CA ILE A 227 15.50 -1.79 17.70
C ILE A 227 15.95 -1.66 19.16
N PRO A 228 15.11 -1.99 20.15
CA PRO A 228 15.54 -2.07 21.53
C PRO A 228 16.79 -2.95 21.66
N TYR A 229 17.73 -2.48 22.44
CA TYR A 229 19.03 -3.15 22.70
C TYR A 229 20.04 -3.12 21.54
N GLU A 230 19.72 -2.58 20.37
CA GLU A 230 20.72 -2.26 19.34
C GLU A 230 21.38 -0.91 19.61
N THR A 231 22.68 -0.82 19.34
CA THR A 231 23.45 0.41 19.61
C THR A 231 23.20 1.47 18.54
N HIS A 232 22.97 1.04 17.29
CA HIS A 232 22.84 1.93 16.14
C HIS A 232 21.45 1.83 15.51
N PRO A 233 20.82 2.97 15.13
CA PRO A 233 19.64 2.96 14.28
C PRO A 233 20.02 2.42 12.89
N ALA A 234 19.11 1.72 12.25
CA ALA A 234 19.30 1.24 10.88
C ALA A 234 18.10 1.58 10.02
N ASP A 235 18.35 1.86 8.75
CA ASP A 235 17.32 1.96 7.73
C ASP A 235 16.82 0.57 7.39
N ARG A 236 15.51 0.38 7.51
CA ARG A 236 14.81 -0.86 7.20
C ARG A 236 14.03 -0.70 5.91
N LEU A 237 14.49 -1.37 4.88
CA LEU A 237 13.86 -1.32 3.57
C LEU A 237 12.55 -2.10 3.59
N ARG A 238 11.48 -1.48 3.08
CA ARG A 238 10.15 -2.07 3.10
C ARG A 238 10.07 -3.27 2.16
N GLN A 239 9.60 -4.40 2.68
CA GLN A 239 9.46 -5.67 1.95
C GLN A 239 8.00 -6.11 1.81
N CYS A 240 7.08 -5.49 2.55
CA CYS A 240 5.65 -5.80 2.51
C CYS A 240 4.90 -4.97 1.48
N VAL A 241 3.72 -5.48 1.12
CA VAL A 241 2.67 -4.77 0.39
C VAL A 241 1.43 -4.62 1.26
N PHE A 242 0.55 -3.68 0.89
CA PHE A 242 -0.66 -3.37 1.65
C PHE A 242 -1.89 -3.78 0.86
N ALA A 243 -2.82 -4.41 1.55
CA ALA A 243 -4.13 -4.80 1.06
C ALA A 243 -5.21 -4.13 1.91
N GLY A 244 -6.37 -3.88 1.33
CA GLY A 244 -7.50 -3.30 2.03
C GLY A 244 -8.74 -4.17 1.94
N THR A 245 -9.52 -4.22 3.00
CA THR A 245 -10.86 -4.82 2.96
C THR A 245 -11.85 -3.88 3.61
N THR A 246 -13.02 -3.73 3.00
CA THR A 246 -14.08 -2.90 3.56
C THR A 246 -15.47 -3.39 3.10
N ASN A 247 -16.47 -3.13 3.94
CA ASN A 247 -17.88 -3.32 3.58
C ASN A 247 -18.54 -2.01 3.14
N ARG A 248 -17.82 -0.88 3.27
CA ARG A 248 -18.33 0.45 2.91
C ARG A 248 -18.06 0.72 1.45
N GLN A 249 -19.07 1.19 0.76
CA GLN A 249 -18.98 1.61 -0.64
C GLN A 249 -18.46 3.05 -0.80
N ASP A 250 -18.50 3.85 0.26
CA ASP A 250 -18.11 5.26 0.27
C ASP A 250 -16.81 5.51 1.04
N PHE A 251 -15.80 4.64 0.88
CA PHE A 251 -14.59 4.71 1.68
C PHE A 251 -13.51 5.63 1.09
N LEU A 252 -13.57 5.96 -0.20
CA LEU A 252 -12.59 6.85 -0.82
C LEU A 252 -12.94 8.31 -0.56
N PRO A 253 -11.92 9.15 -0.27
CA PRO A 253 -12.14 10.59 -0.14
C PRO A 253 -12.44 11.22 -1.49
N ARG A 254 -13.04 12.38 -1.44
CA ARG A 254 -13.39 13.22 -2.61
C ARG A 254 -12.17 13.71 -3.39
N ASP A 255 -10.98 13.74 -2.79
CA ASP A 255 -9.74 14.14 -3.46
C ASP A 255 -9.33 13.11 -4.52
N ARG A 256 -9.46 13.50 -5.77
CA ARG A 256 -9.17 12.68 -6.95
C ARG A 256 -7.66 12.50 -7.19
N THR A 257 -6.82 13.39 -6.69
CA THR A 257 -5.37 13.39 -7.03
C THR A 257 -4.58 12.29 -6.33
N GLY A 258 -5.04 11.85 -5.17
CA GLY A 258 -4.36 10.84 -4.36
C GLY A 258 -4.93 9.43 -4.45
N ASN A 259 -6.14 9.26 -5.01
CA ASN A 259 -6.85 7.98 -5.02
C ASN A 259 -6.22 6.92 -5.90
N ARG A 260 -5.33 7.27 -6.83
CA ARG A 260 -4.59 6.32 -7.69
C ARG A 260 -3.87 5.20 -6.94
N ARG A 261 -3.69 5.33 -5.62
CA ARG A 261 -3.07 4.31 -4.77
C ARG A 261 -4.05 3.22 -4.35
N PHE A 262 -5.32 3.52 -4.35
CA PHE A 262 -6.38 2.60 -3.93
C PHE A 262 -7.01 1.97 -5.16
N ILE A 263 -6.98 0.64 -5.23
CA ILE A 263 -7.56 -0.12 -6.34
C ILE A 263 -8.79 -0.84 -5.78
N PRO A 264 -9.98 -0.23 -5.81
CA PRO A 264 -11.20 -0.87 -5.34
C PRO A 264 -11.65 -1.96 -6.32
N ILE A 265 -11.86 -3.15 -5.81
CA ILE A 265 -12.45 -4.27 -6.54
C ILE A 265 -13.72 -4.68 -5.82
N PRO A 266 -14.90 -4.48 -6.44
CA PRO A 266 -16.16 -4.99 -5.92
C PRO A 266 -16.14 -6.51 -5.87
N VAL A 267 -16.63 -7.08 -4.77
CA VAL A 267 -16.75 -8.53 -4.59
C VAL A 267 -18.15 -8.90 -4.14
N ASP A 268 -18.67 -10.01 -4.68
CA ASP A 268 -19.99 -10.55 -4.36
C ASP A 268 -19.91 -12.06 -4.11
N ALA A 269 -19.99 -12.46 -2.86
CA ALA A 269 -19.93 -13.87 -2.48
C ALA A 269 -20.96 -14.76 -3.18
N ALA A 270 -22.09 -14.19 -3.65
CA ALA A 270 -23.10 -14.95 -4.36
C ALA A 270 -22.67 -15.33 -5.79
N GLN A 271 -21.67 -14.65 -6.34
CA GLN A 271 -21.11 -14.91 -7.66
C GLN A 271 -19.80 -15.69 -7.59
N ALA A 272 -19.25 -15.93 -6.42
CA ALA A 272 -18.05 -16.73 -6.26
C ALA A 272 -18.32 -18.20 -6.61
N GLU A 273 -17.41 -18.84 -7.35
CA GLU A 273 -17.52 -20.26 -7.69
C GLU A 273 -17.35 -21.16 -6.47
N VAL A 274 -16.42 -20.81 -5.60
CA VAL A 274 -16.11 -21.53 -4.37
C VAL A 274 -15.72 -20.55 -3.27
N HIS A 275 -16.14 -20.82 -2.04
CA HIS A 275 -15.60 -20.06 -0.93
C HIS A 275 -14.18 -20.54 -0.61
N ILE A 276 -13.26 -19.60 -0.42
CA ILE A 276 -11.82 -19.90 -0.31
C ILE A 276 -11.45 -20.85 0.84
N LEU A 277 -12.29 -20.97 1.87
CA LEU A 277 -12.10 -21.87 3.00
C LEU A 277 -12.86 -23.20 2.88
N ASP A 278 -13.68 -23.43 1.84
CA ASP A 278 -14.44 -24.69 1.69
C ASP A 278 -13.50 -25.90 1.54
N ASN A 279 -12.40 -25.72 0.80
CA ASN A 279 -11.31 -26.68 0.70
C ASN A 279 -9.97 -25.95 0.73
N GLU A 280 -9.46 -25.71 1.93
CA GLU A 280 -8.23 -24.92 2.12
C GLU A 280 -7.02 -25.54 1.41
N ALA A 281 -6.93 -26.87 1.33
CA ALA A 281 -5.82 -27.52 0.64
C ALA A 281 -5.83 -27.25 -0.87
N GLU A 282 -7.00 -27.30 -1.49
CA GLU A 282 -7.19 -26.96 -2.91
C GLU A 282 -6.93 -25.47 -3.17
N SER A 283 -7.43 -24.60 -2.30
CA SER A 283 -7.22 -23.16 -2.39
C SER A 283 -5.73 -22.80 -2.29
N ARG A 284 -5.00 -23.43 -1.38
CA ARG A 284 -3.55 -23.25 -1.26
C ARG A 284 -2.80 -23.72 -2.52
N ALA A 285 -3.14 -24.89 -3.05
CA ALA A 285 -2.55 -25.38 -4.30
C ALA A 285 -2.85 -24.42 -5.49
N TYR A 286 -4.05 -23.86 -5.55
CA TYR A 286 -4.39 -22.84 -6.56
C TYR A 286 -3.54 -21.57 -6.38
N ILE A 287 -3.36 -21.10 -5.15
CA ILE A 287 -2.58 -19.90 -4.83
C ILE A 287 -1.08 -20.14 -5.09
N ASP A 288 -0.55 -21.34 -4.83
CA ASP A 288 0.83 -21.68 -5.22
C ASP A 288 1.03 -21.52 -6.73
N GLN A 289 0.07 -21.97 -7.55
CA GLN A 289 0.13 -21.80 -9.00
C GLN A 289 -0.10 -20.34 -9.44
N LEU A 290 -0.90 -19.58 -8.71
CA LEU A 290 -1.07 -18.14 -8.93
C LEU A 290 0.26 -17.40 -8.73
N TRP A 291 1.02 -17.73 -7.68
CA TRP A 291 2.35 -17.18 -7.47
C TRP A 291 3.38 -17.69 -8.50
N ALA A 292 3.28 -18.94 -8.93
CA ALA A 292 4.14 -19.49 -9.99
C ALA A 292 3.94 -18.78 -11.33
N GLU A 293 2.69 -18.47 -11.70
CA GLU A 293 2.34 -17.63 -12.84
C GLU A 293 2.94 -16.23 -12.72
N ALA A 294 2.71 -15.56 -11.57
CA ALA A 294 3.26 -14.24 -11.30
C ALA A 294 4.80 -14.21 -11.33
N MET A 295 5.47 -15.24 -10.83
CA MET A 295 6.93 -15.38 -10.91
C MET A 295 7.43 -15.56 -12.34
N THR A 296 6.67 -16.27 -13.18
CA THR A 296 7.00 -16.41 -14.61
C THR A 296 6.96 -15.05 -15.31
N ILE A 297 5.93 -14.26 -15.04
CA ILE A 297 5.80 -12.89 -15.56
C ILE A 297 6.92 -11.99 -15.01
N TYR A 298 7.21 -12.08 -13.71
CA TYR A 298 8.29 -11.31 -13.08
C TYR A 298 9.67 -11.63 -13.71
N ASN A 299 9.96 -12.89 -13.93
CA ASN A 299 11.24 -13.35 -14.49
C ASN A 299 11.41 -13.02 -15.97
N SER A 300 10.32 -12.82 -16.73
CA SER A 300 10.39 -12.35 -18.11
C SER A 300 10.97 -10.93 -18.22
N GLY A 301 10.84 -10.12 -17.18
CA GLY A 301 11.24 -8.72 -17.18
C GLY A 301 10.29 -7.78 -17.97
N ASP A 302 9.33 -8.33 -18.68
CA ASP A 302 8.34 -7.56 -19.47
C ASP A 302 7.06 -7.34 -18.66
N TYR A 303 7.14 -6.48 -17.66
CA TYR A 303 6.00 -6.08 -16.84
C TYR A 303 6.13 -4.64 -16.35
N LYS A 304 4.99 -4.03 -16.03
CA LYS A 304 4.91 -2.71 -15.40
C LYS A 304 4.15 -2.83 -14.08
N LEU A 305 4.54 -2.02 -13.10
CA LEU A 305 3.83 -1.89 -11.81
C LEU A 305 2.88 -0.69 -11.80
N THR A 306 2.42 -0.27 -12.96
CA THR A 306 1.50 0.85 -13.15
C THR A 306 0.51 0.49 -14.24
N PHE A 307 -0.71 0.90 -14.07
CA PHE A 307 -1.74 0.77 -15.10
C PHE A 307 -1.35 1.51 -16.37
N SER A 308 -1.78 1.00 -17.52
CA SER A 308 -1.75 1.73 -18.79
C SER A 308 -2.68 2.96 -18.72
N PRO A 309 -2.53 3.97 -19.59
CA PRO A 309 -3.43 5.13 -19.57
C PRO A 309 -4.92 4.75 -19.67
N ALA A 310 -5.27 3.79 -20.51
CA ALA A 310 -6.64 3.30 -20.64
C ALA A 310 -7.14 2.63 -19.35
N MET A 311 -6.31 1.79 -18.70
CA MET A 311 -6.65 1.17 -17.43
C MET A 311 -6.70 2.19 -16.28
N GLN A 312 -5.90 3.26 -16.32
CA GLN A 312 -6.01 4.36 -15.36
C GLN A 312 -7.35 5.08 -15.47
N GLU A 313 -7.86 5.29 -16.66
CA GLU A 313 -9.19 5.87 -16.88
C GLU A 313 -10.30 4.94 -16.35
N ALA A 314 -10.22 3.63 -16.66
CA ALA A 314 -11.14 2.64 -16.13
C ALA A 314 -11.12 2.60 -14.59
N LEU A 315 -9.92 2.63 -13.98
CA LEU A 315 -9.76 2.71 -12.54
C LEU A 315 -10.40 3.98 -11.96
N GLN A 316 -10.21 5.14 -12.60
CA GLN A 316 -10.83 6.40 -12.15
C GLN A 316 -12.36 6.35 -12.21
N ILE A 317 -12.92 5.69 -13.23
CA ILE A 317 -14.37 5.48 -13.33
C ILE A 317 -14.84 4.59 -12.18
N CYS A 318 -14.19 3.45 -11.97
CA CYS A 318 -14.49 2.55 -10.86
C CYS A 318 -14.37 3.24 -9.49
N GLN A 319 -13.34 4.05 -9.28
CA GLN A 319 -13.13 4.77 -8.02
C GLN A 319 -14.25 5.76 -7.70
N LYS A 320 -14.94 6.32 -8.70
CA LYS A 320 -16.07 7.26 -8.48
C LYS A 320 -17.21 6.60 -7.71
N ASP A 321 -17.47 5.32 -7.96
CA ASP A 321 -18.54 4.57 -7.30
C ASP A 321 -18.25 4.36 -5.79
N PHE A 322 -16.99 4.51 -5.39
CA PHE A 322 -16.53 4.37 -4.00
C PHE A 322 -16.19 5.69 -3.30
N MET A 323 -16.42 6.82 -3.98
CA MET A 323 -16.22 8.13 -3.37
C MET A 323 -17.44 8.55 -2.55
N GLN A 324 -17.19 9.24 -1.44
CA GLN A 324 -18.24 9.85 -0.65
C GLN A 324 -19.01 10.87 -1.49
N GLU A 325 -20.33 10.83 -1.44
CA GLU A 325 -21.18 11.86 -2.07
C GLU A 325 -20.85 13.24 -1.52
N ASP A 326 -20.67 14.20 -2.40
CA ASP A 326 -20.49 15.61 -2.05
C ASP A 326 -21.83 16.32 -2.07
N THR A 327 -22.58 16.22 -0.98
CA THR A 327 -23.85 16.95 -0.83
C THR A 327 -23.67 18.45 -1.05
N GLN A 328 -22.55 19.04 -0.60
CA GLN A 328 -22.27 20.46 -0.80
C GLN A 328 -21.98 20.77 -2.27
N ALA A 329 -21.21 19.92 -2.95
CA ALA A 329 -21.00 20.07 -4.38
C ALA A 329 -22.32 19.95 -5.16
N GLY A 330 -23.14 18.95 -4.86
CA GLY A 330 -24.46 18.79 -5.46
C GLY A 330 -25.36 20.03 -5.27
N MET A 331 -25.40 20.61 -4.07
CA MET A 331 -26.15 21.84 -3.81
C MET A 331 -25.58 23.02 -4.59
N ILE A 332 -24.27 23.19 -4.68
CA ILE A 332 -23.62 24.23 -5.45
C ILE A 332 -23.91 24.07 -6.95
N TYR A 333 -23.85 22.83 -7.47
CA TYR A 333 -24.11 22.56 -8.89
C TYR A 333 -25.57 22.89 -9.23
N ALA A 334 -26.53 22.40 -8.45
CA ALA A 334 -27.95 22.71 -8.64
C ALA A 334 -28.22 24.23 -8.56
N PHE A 335 -27.60 24.93 -7.59
CA PHE A 335 -27.72 26.39 -7.51
C PHE A 335 -27.16 27.07 -8.77
N LEU A 336 -26.00 26.63 -9.31
CA LEU A 336 -25.39 27.23 -10.49
C LEU A 336 -26.19 26.99 -11.78
N GLU A 337 -26.90 25.88 -11.88
CA GLU A 337 -27.79 25.59 -13.00
C GLU A 337 -28.97 26.57 -13.05
N ASP A 338 -29.59 26.87 -11.89
CA ASP A 338 -30.74 27.76 -11.78
C ASP A 338 -30.33 29.24 -11.66
N TYR A 339 -29.06 29.53 -11.38
CA TYR A 339 -28.60 30.89 -11.12
C TYR A 339 -28.55 31.72 -12.41
N THR A 340 -29.28 32.83 -12.46
CA THR A 340 -29.38 33.70 -13.63
C THR A 340 -28.30 34.78 -13.72
N GLY A 341 -27.52 34.99 -12.65
CA GLY A 341 -26.45 35.97 -12.62
C GLY A 341 -25.22 35.56 -13.42
N ASP A 342 -24.38 36.52 -13.75
CA ASP A 342 -23.17 36.35 -14.54
C ASP A 342 -21.91 36.05 -13.69
N ARG A 343 -21.98 36.20 -12.37
CA ARG A 343 -20.85 36.03 -11.44
C ARG A 343 -21.29 35.47 -10.10
N VAL A 344 -20.42 34.61 -9.52
CA VAL A 344 -20.55 34.11 -8.14
C VAL A 344 -19.21 34.17 -7.41
N CYS A 345 -19.27 34.22 -6.08
CA CYS A 345 -18.11 34.16 -5.21
C CYS A 345 -18.31 33.12 -4.10
N SER A 346 -17.25 32.72 -3.42
CA SER A 346 -17.33 31.71 -2.37
C SER A 346 -18.28 32.05 -1.24
N LYS A 347 -18.31 33.33 -0.80
CA LYS A 347 -19.25 33.77 0.24
C LYS A 347 -20.71 33.71 -0.21
N GLN A 348 -20.97 34.00 -1.48
CA GLN A 348 -22.32 33.91 -2.05
C GLN A 348 -22.76 32.44 -2.14
N LEU A 349 -21.93 31.56 -2.63
CA LEU A 349 -22.22 30.13 -2.68
C LEU A 349 -22.44 29.55 -1.29
N TYR A 350 -21.66 29.98 -0.29
CA TYR A 350 -21.85 29.57 1.09
C TYR A 350 -23.22 30.00 1.66
N ALA A 351 -23.64 31.23 1.38
CA ALA A 351 -24.89 31.77 1.88
C ALA A 351 -26.10 31.28 1.07
N GLU A 352 -26.03 31.37 -0.26
CA GLU A 352 -27.20 31.18 -1.12
C GLU A 352 -27.37 29.74 -1.59
N ALA A 353 -26.27 29.02 -1.92
CA ALA A 353 -26.33 27.63 -2.34
C ALA A 353 -26.38 26.67 -1.14
N LEU A 354 -25.60 26.93 -0.08
CA LEU A 354 -25.54 26.06 1.09
C LEU A 354 -26.45 26.48 2.24
N GLY A 355 -27.17 27.61 2.10
CA GLY A 355 -28.17 28.10 3.09
C GLY A 355 -27.56 28.58 4.41
N ASN A 356 -26.29 28.95 4.47
CA ASN A 356 -25.61 29.34 5.70
C ASN A 356 -25.77 30.86 5.96
N LEU A 357 -26.18 31.24 7.17
CA LEU A 357 -26.41 32.65 7.55
C LEU A 357 -25.14 33.37 8.03
N ASN A 358 -24.08 32.62 8.40
CA ASN A 358 -22.85 33.19 8.94
C ASN A 358 -21.80 33.41 7.83
N LEU A 359 -20.72 34.12 8.16
CA LEU A 359 -19.57 34.20 7.25
C LEU A 359 -18.82 32.86 7.26
N PRO A 360 -18.36 32.36 6.07
CA PRO A 360 -17.60 31.12 6.00
C PRO A 360 -16.26 31.27 6.71
N ALA A 361 -15.83 30.23 7.42
CA ALA A 361 -14.47 30.09 7.91
C ALA A 361 -13.50 29.89 6.73
N GLU A 362 -12.20 30.06 6.98
CA GLU A 362 -11.19 29.89 5.89
C GLU A 362 -11.22 28.49 5.26
N TRP A 363 -11.44 27.45 6.06
CA TRP A 363 -11.49 26.08 5.55
C TRP A 363 -12.76 25.83 4.69
N GLU A 364 -13.91 26.43 5.05
CA GLU A 364 -15.15 26.35 4.26
C GLU A 364 -14.98 27.08 2.93
N THR A 365 -14.34 28.26 2.97
CA THR A 365 -14.01 29.00 1.74
C THR A 365 -13.11 28.19 0.81
N ARG A 366 -12.10 27.49 1.35
CA ARG A 366 -11.22 26.60 0.58
C ARG A 366 -12.01 25.43 -0.03
N ALA A 367 -12.86 24.77 0.76
CA ALA A 367 -13.70 23.67 0.27
C ALA A 367 -14.58 24.10 -0.91
N ILE A 368 -15.22 25.26 -0.84
CA ILE A 368 -16.01 25.81 -1.97
C ILE A 368 -15.13 26.09 -3.19
N CYS A 369 -13.93 26.65 -2.98
CA CYS A 369 -12.99 26.88 -4.09
C CYS A 369 -12.54 25.57 -4.75
N GLU A 370 -12.32 24.52 -3.97
CA GLU A 370 -11.96 23.18 -4.46
C GLU A 370 -13.12 22.56 -5.26
N ILE A 371 -14.35 22.64 -4.73
CA ILE A 371 -15.57 22.17 -5.44
C ILE A 371 -15.72 22.87 -6.79
N MET A 372 -15.63 24.20 -6.82
CA MET A 372 -15.74 24.97 -8.06
C MET A 372 -14.63 24.64 -9.06
N THR A 373 -13.37 24.58 -8.58
CA THR A 373 -12.23 24.32 -9.44
C THR A 373 -12.30 22.90 -10.03
N ALA A 374 -12.62 21.92 -9.18
CA ALA A 374 -12.79 20.53 -9.62
C ALA A 374 -13.99 20.38 -10.56
N GLY A 375 -15.14 20.95 -10.21
CA GLY A 375 -16.36 20.88 -11.03
C GLY A 375 -16.17 21.47 -12.44
N ILE A 376 -15.46 22.60 -12.55
CA ILE A 376 -15.12 23.22 -13.85
C ILE A 376 -14.15 22.34 -14.62
N ALA A 377 -13.06 21.87 -13.97
CA ALA A 377 -12.05 21.05 -14.63
C ALA A 377 -12.57 19.69 -15.14
N ASN A 378 -13.57 19.13 -14.45
CA ASN A 378 -14.18 17.85 -14.79
C ASN A 378 -15.42 17.98 -15.72
N GLY A 379 -15.83 19.20 -16.07
CA GLY A 379 -16.99 19.46 -16.90
C GLY A 379 -18.35 19.25 -16.21
N GLU A 380 -18.35 19.07 -14.88
CA GLU A 380 -19.57 19.01 -14.04
C GLU A 380 -20.23 20.39 -13.91
N ILE A 381 -19.40 21.45 -13.81
CA ILE A 381 -19.83 22.84 -13.88
C ILE A 381 -19.51 23.39 -15.26
N ARG A 382 -20.52 23.52 -16.11
CA ARG A 382 -20.35 24.02 -17.48
C ARG A 382 -20.65 25.52 -17.57
N GLY A 383 -19.92 26.20 -18.45
CA GLY A 383 -20.16 27.63 -18.72
C GLY A 383 -19.67 28.58 -17.63
N TRP A 384 -18.76 28.14 -16.75
CA TRP A 384 -18.16 28.97 -15.72
C TRP A 384 -16.62 28.95 -15.79
N THR A 385 -16.00 30.07 -15.46
CA THR A 385 -14.53 30.19 -15.40
C THR A 385 -14.12 31.03 -14.20
N ALA A 386 -12.90 30.78 -13.67
CA ALA A 386 -12.38 31.54 -12.53
C ALA A 386 -11.91 32.93 -12.95
N HIS A 387 -12.17 33.94 -12.13
CA HIS A 387 -11.62 35.28 -12.34
C HIS A 387 -10.10 35.34 -12.12
N LYS A 388 -9.38 36.01 -13.02
CA LYS A 388 -7.97 36.32 -12.83
C LYS A 388 -7.75 37.36 -11.69
N ALA A 389 -8.63 38.32 -11.51
CA ALA A 389 -8.54 39.39 -10.52
C ALA A 389 -9.77 39.44 -9.59
N ALA A 390 -9.62 40.00 -8.39
CA ALA A 390 -10.74 40.18 -7.47
C ALA A 390 -11.76 41.20 -8.03
N LYS A 391 -13.04 40.88 -7.93
CA LYS A 391 -14.17 41.76 -8.37
C LYS A 391 -15.08 42.08 -7.17
N ARG A 392 -15.86 43.16 -7.30
CA ARG A 392 -16.84 43.58 -6.28
C ARG A 392 -18.15 42.82 -6.46
N TYR A 393 -18.60 42.16 -5.41
CA TYR A 393 -19.91 41.51 -5.33
C TYR A 393 -20.83 42.31 -4.40
N PRO A 394 -22.03 42.71 -4.85
CA PRO A 394 -23.03 43.32 -3.96
C PRO A 394 -23.25 42.39 -2.75
N LYS A 395 -23.34 42.91 -1.55
CA LYS A 395 -23.49 42.20 -0.26
C LYS A 395 -22.26 41.41 0.23
N TYR A 396 -21.35 40.96 -0.67
CA TYR A 396 -20.24 40.02 -0.32
C TYR A 396 -18.84 40.66 -0.36
N GLY A 397 -18.72 41.92 -0.84
CA GLY A 397 -17.46 42.65 -0.87
C GLY A 397 -16.58 42.34 -2.08
N VAL A 398 -15.27 42.65 -1.97
CA VAL A 398 -14.30 42.44 -3.04
C VAL A 398 -13.57 41.14 -2.80
N GLN A 399 -13.65 40.19 -3.75
CA GLN A 399 -13.00 38.88 -3.65
C GLN A 399 -12.84 38.24 -5.04
N LYS A 400 -12.04 37.15 -5.11
CA LYS A 400 -12.01 36.28 -6.26
C LYS A 400 -13.30 35.46 -6.36
N GLY A 401 -13.63 34.99 -7.54
CA GLY A 401 -14.81 34.18 -7.79
C GLY A 401 -14.81 33.64 -9.20
N TRP A 402 -16.00 33.36 -9.70
CA TRP A 402 -16.21 32.76 -11.02
C TRP A 402 -17.23 33.58 -11.81
N GLU A 403 -17.11 33.56 -13.14
CA GLU A 403 -18.03 34.20 -14.07
C GLU A 403 -18.49 33.22 -15.14
N ARG A 404 -19.68 33.47 -15.67
CA ARG A 404 -20.16 32.72 -16.83
C ARG A 404 -19.26 33.03 -18.03
N VAL A 405 -18.87 31.95 -18.73
CA VAL A 405 -18.23 32.07 -20.03
C VAL A 405 -19.30 32.63 -20.98
N THR A 406 -19.17 33.88 -21.36
CA THR A 406 -19.96 34.44 -22.44
C THR A 406 -19.64 33.66 -23.69
N ALA A 407 -20.62 32.99 -24.29
CA ALA A 407 -20.46 32.44 -25.63
C ALA A 407 -19.93 33.57 -26.53
N ALA A 408 -18.82 33.31 -27.22
CA ALA A 408 -18.34 34.24 -28.23
C ALA A 408 -19.54 34.64 -29.10
N LYS A 409 -19.74 35.92 -29.30
CA LYS A 409 -20.82 36.39 -30.16
C LYS A 409 -20.58 35.84 -31.55
N VAL A 410 -21.33 34.84 -31.93
CA VAL A 410 -21.40 34.36 -33.30
C VAL A 410 -22.28 35.34 -34.03
N ASP A 411 -21.78 36.01 -35.07
CA ASP A 411 -22.56 36.87 -35.91
C ASP A 411 -23.61 36.09 -36.72
N ALA A 412 -24.47 36.79 -37.44
CA ALA A 412 -25.56 36.17 -38.20
C ALA A 412 -25.04 35.25 -39.34
N ASP A 413 -23.76 35.34 -39.66
CA ASP A 413 -23.10 34.59 -40.72
C ASP A 413 -22.25 33.39 -40.17
N GLY A 414 -22.25 33.20 -38.82
CA GLY A 414 -21.57 32.06 -38.19
C GLY A 414 -20.09 32.33 -37.84
N PHE A 415 -19.61 33.56 -37.90
CA PHE A 415 -18.23 33.89 -37.53
C PHE A 415 -18.12 34.26 -36.03
N VAL A 416 -17.04 33.84 -35.42
CA VAL A 416 -16.72 34.15 -34.03
C VAL A 416 -15.91 35.45 -34.00
N GLU A 417 -16.39 36.48 -33.30
CA GLU A 417 -15.64 37.70 -33.03
C GLU A 417 -14.51 37.38 -32.03
N LEU A 418 -13.26 37.26 -32.53
CA LEU A 418 -12.07 37.07 -31.72
C LEU A 418 -11.58 38.40 -31.18
N THR A 419 -11.18 38.44 -29.93
CA THR A 419 -10.45 39.60 -29.39
C THR A 419 -9.02 39.64 -29.97
N ASP A 420 -8.40 40.82 -30.02
CA ASP A 420 -7.04 40.99 -30.54
C ASP A 420 -6.00 40.11 -29.85
N GLU A 421 -6.19 39.80 -28.57
CA GLU A 421 -5.35 38.86 -27.80
C GLU A 421 -5.52 37.38 -28.24
N GLU A 422 -6.74 36.97 -28.55
CA GLU A 422 -7.05 35.62 -29.02
C GLU A 422 -6.57 35.43 -30.47
N ALA A 423 -6.71 36.45 -31.30
CA ALA A 423 -6.21 36.44 -32.67
C ALA A 423 -4.67 36.35 -32.75
N GLN A 424 -3.96 37.04 -31.83
CA GLN A 424 -2.49 36.92 -31.72
C GLN A 424 -2.04 35.54 -31.23
N GLN A 425 -2.77 34.92 -30.30
CA GLN A 425 -2.46 33.54 -29.84
C GLN A 425 -2.68 32.48 -30.92
N MET A 426 -3.60 32.70 -31.84
CA MET A 426 -3.86 31.84 -32.99
C MET A 426 -2.95 32.11 -34.20
N GLY A 427 -2.04 33.05 -34.10
CA GLY A 427 -1.04 33.32 -35.17
C GLY A 427 -1.62 34.02 -36.40
N PHE A 428 -2.71 34.74 -36.28
CA PHE A 428 -3.17 35.60 -37.37
C PHE A 428 -2.35 36.88 -37.43
N PRO A 429 -1.71 37.18 -38.55
CA PRO A 429 -0.97 38.44 -38.70
C PRO A 429 -1.97 39.61 -38.84
N PHE A 430 -1.76 40.65 -38.06
CA PHE A 430 -2.38 41.94 -38.31
C PHE A 430 -1.56 42.77 -39.31
#